data_5aabc4f7125f74556bbe5bd85ec2ae07
#
_entry.id   5aabc4f7125f74556bbe5bd85ec2ae07
#
_cell.length_a   1.000
_cell.length_b   1.000
_cell.length_c   1.000
_cell.angle_alpha   90.00
_cell.angle_beta   90.00
_cell.angle_gamma   90.00
#
_symmetry.space_group_name_H-M   'P 1'
#
loop_
_entity.id
_entity.type
_entity.pdbx_description
1 polymer ?
#
loop_
_entity_poly.entity_id
_entity_poly.type
_entity_poly.pdbx_seq_one_letter_code
_entity_poly.pdbx_strand_id
1 'polypeptide(L)'
;LRIAHDRTSFQPNGDLKRVLIIGAGEAGTMLLRSIKKNPAEYQVVAFVDDDRNKQHLKLMDVNVCGTTKDIPHIVQAKGIQEIILAIPSLSKREIREIYTRCIETKATIKIMPKIEDVMTGKVSVNDMQEIKIEDLLGREEVKLDMMALSNNLTNKIILVTGAGGSIGSEICRQVAQFQPQQLILLGHGEN
;
A
#
# COMPACT_ATOMS: atom_id res chain seq x y z
N LEU A 1 -38.01 36.67 15.14
CA LEU A 1 -37.81 35.26 14.72
C LEU A 1 -36.32 34.95 14.85
N ARG A 2 -35.91 34.26 15.94
CA ARG A 2 -34.53 33.83 16.20
C ARG A 2 -34.35 32.46 15.59
N ILE A 3 -33.53 32.34 14.53
CA ILE A 3 -33.09 31.06 13.99
C ILE A 3 -31.96 30.60 14.91
N ALA A 4 -32.24 29.59 15.73
CA ALA A 4 -31.24 28.88 16.50
C ALA A 4 -30.43 28.01 15.51
N HIS A 5 -29.14 28.34 15.36
CA HIS A 5 -28.18 27.45 14.75
C HIS A 5 -27.91 26.32 15.74
N ASP A 6 -28.52 25.19 15.46
CA ASP A 6 -28.25 23.94 16.17
C ASP A 6 -26.83 23.48 15.79
N ARG A 7 -25.86 23.86 16.62
CA ARG A 7 -24.54 23.27 16.63
C ARG A 7 -24.66 21.92 17.33
N THR A 8 -25.01 20.89 16.61
CA THR A 8 -24.78 19.52 17.07
C THR A 8 -23.28 19.34 17.23
N SER A 9 -22.80 19.57 18.45
CA SER A 9 -21.47 19.18 18.89
C SER A 9 -21.44 17.65 18.93
N PHE A 10 -20.86 17.07 17.88
CA PHE A 10 -20.50 15.66 17.83
C PHE A 10 -19.44 15.42 18.93
N GLN A 11 -19.85 14.86 20.05
CA GLN A 11 -18.93 14.34 21.06
C GLN A 11 -18.54 12.95 20.59
N PRO A 12 -17.26 12.68 20.27
CA PRO A 12 -16.80 11.33 20.01
C PRO A 12 -16.83 10.55 21.33
N ASN A 13 -17.81 9.67 21.50
CA ASN A 13 -17.88 8.70 22.59
C ASN A 13 -16.94 7.51 22.28
N GLY A 14 -15.64 7.72 22.37
CA GLY A 14 -14.61 6.68 22.21
C GLY A 14 -13.23 7.32 22.22
N ASP A 15 -12.26 6.64 22.83
CA ASP A 15 -10.86 7.06 22.76
C ASP A 15 -10.40 7.01 21.31
N LEU A 16 -10.05 8.18 20.74
CA LEU A 16 -9.52 8.27 19.36
C LEU A 16 -8.21 7.51 19.26
N LYS A 17 -8.08 6.66 18.25
CA LYS A 17 -6.83 5.94 18.00
C LYS A 17 -5.70 6.90 17.65
N ARG A 18 -4.60 6.77 18.35
CA ARG A 18 -3.40 7.61 18.14
C ARG A 18 -2.63 7.12 16.92
N VAL A 19 -2.46 8.00 15.94
CA VAL A 19 -1.93 7.68 14.62
C VAL A 19 -0.58 8.34 14.38
N LEU A 20 0.36 7.56 13.83
CA LEU A 20 1.58 8.01 13.18
C LEU A 20 1.41 7.94 11.67
N ILE A 21 1.68 9.03 10.96
CA ILE A 21 1.70 9.04 9.48
C ILE A 21 3.14 8.97 9.00
N ILE A 22 3.44 8.01 8.11
CA ILE A 22 4.71 7.91 7.39
C ILE A 22 4.56 8.62 6.06
N GLY A 23 5.35 9.68 5.85
CA GLY A 23 5.30 10.56 4.69
C GLY A 23 4.64 11.90 5.00
N ALA A 24 5.47 12.94 5.10
CA ALA A 24 5.07 14.34 5.32
C ALA A 24 4.96 15.12 3.99
N GLY A 25 4.54 14.43 2.93
CA GLY A 25 4.28 15.00 1.61
C GLY A 25 2.81 15.37 1.42
N GLU A 26 2.42 15.50 0.15
CA GLU A 26 1.06 15.88 -0.25
C GLU A 26 0.02 14.87 0.25
N ALA A 27 0.27 13.56 0.06
CA ALA A 27 -0.62 12.49 0.51
C ALA A 27 -0.84 12.52 2.03
N GLY A 28 0.24 12.62 2.82
CA GLY A 28 0.15 12.70 4.27
C GLY A 28 -0.56 13.96 4.76
N THR A 29 -0.34 15.09 4.09
CA THR A 29 -1.05 16.34 4.39
C THR A 29 -2.53 16.25 4.06
N MET A 30 -2.89 15.62 2.94
CA MET A 30 -4.27 15.38 2.54
C MET A 30 -4.99 14.46 3.54
N LEU A 31 -4.33 13.38 3.97
CA LEU A 31 -4.84 12.48 5.00
C LEU A 31 -5.08 13.22 6.33
N LEU A 32 -4.11 14.02 6.79
CA LEU A 32 -4.27 14.81 8.01
C LEU A 32 -5.46 15.77 7.93
N ARG A 33 -5.64 16.44 6.78
CA ARG A 33 -6.80 17.33 6.55
C ARG A 33 -8.13 16.58 6.64
N SER A 34 -8.18 15.39 6.02
CA SER A 34 -9.38 14.54 6.04
C SER A 34 -9.72 14.11 7.46
N ILE A 35 -8.75 13.62 8.22
CA ILE A 35 -8.93 13.21 9.62
C ILE A 35 -9.35 14.39 10.50
N LYS A 36 -8.72 15.56 10.34
CA LYS A 36 -9.10 16.76 11.11
C LYS A 36 -10.50 17.27 10.79
N LYS A 37 -10.96 17.10 9.56
CA LYS A 37 -12.32 17.49 9.14
C LYS A 37 -13.38 16.58 9.74
N ASN A 38 -13.08 15.31 9.93
CA ASN A 38 -13.96 14.32 10.54
C ASN A 38 -13.18 13.41 11.51
N PRO A 39 -12.92 13.85 12.74
CA PRO A 39 -12.12 13.12 13.73
C PRO A 39 -12.94 12.01 14.41
N ALA A 40 -13.65 11.18 13.64
CA ALA A 40 -14.54 10.16 14.20
C ALA A 40 -13.78 9.00 14.87
N GLU A 41 -12.57 8.69 14.40
CA GLU A 41 -11.84 7.49 14.81
C GLU A 41 -10.37 7.77 15.15
N TYR A 42 -9.73 8.75 14.50
CA TYR A 42 -8.30 8.95 14.52
C TYR A 42 -7.86 10.29 15.11
N GLN A 43 -6.74 10.25 15.84
CA GLN A 43 -5.96 11.42 16.25
C GLN A 43 -4.54 11.30 15.71
N VAL A 44 -4.17 12.10 14.72
CA VAL A 44 -2.79 12.15 14.23
C VAL A 44 -1.93 12.88 15.25
N VAL A 45 -0.91 12.20 15.78
CA VAL A 45 -0.03 12.74 16.85
C VAL A 45 1.40 12.98 16.39
N ALA A 46 1.81 12.39 15.26
CA ALA A 46 3.15 12.59 14.69
C ALA A 46 3.19 12.24 13.20
N PHE A 47 4.20 12.81 12.52
CA PHE A 47 4.71 12.36 11.23
C PHE A 47 6.14 11.85 11.35
N VAL A 48 6.55 10.98 10.41
CA VAL A 48 7.95 10.68 10.08
C VAL A 48 8.15 10.82 8.58
N ASP A 49 9.34 11.30 8.17
CA ASP A 49 9.72 11.41 6.76
C ASP A 49 11.24 11.29 6.66
N ASP A 50 11.74 10.54 5.67
CA ASP A 50 13.18 10.34 5.48
C ASP A 50 13.85 11.52 4.75
N ASP A 51 13.07 12.45 4.18
CA ASP A 51 13.58 13.70 3.59
C ASP A 51 14.03 14.67 4.70
N ARG A 52 15.33 14.98 4.72
CA ARG A 52 15.93 15.88 5.71
C ARG A 52 15.30 17.28 5.73
N ASN A 53 14.81 17.76 4.59
CA ASN A 53 14.18 19.08 4.49
C ASN A 53 12.81 19.12 5.16
N LYS A 54 12.20 17.98 5.43
CA LYS A 54 10.89 17.88 6.08
C LYS A 54 11.00 17.60 7.57
N GLN A 55 12.19 17.24 8.05
CA GLN A 55 12.40 17.03 9.48
C GLN A 55 12.20 18.33 10.23
N HIS A 56 11.60 18.25 11.41
CA HIS A 56 11.23 19.41 12.26
C HIS A 56 10.13 20.31 11.69
N LEU A 57 9.56 19.99 10.53
CA LEU A 57 8.37 20.69 10.04
C LEU A 57 7.16 20.42 10.94
N LYS A 58 6.28 21.40 10.98
CA LYS A 58 4.98 21.29 11.66
C LYS A 58 3.88 21.43 10.62
N LEU A 59 3.13 20.36 10.41
CA LEU A 59 2.01 20.30 9.46
C LEU A 59 0.71 20.41 10.24
N MET A 60 -0.02 21.52 10.08
CA MET A 60 -1.32 21.76 10.74
C MET A 60 -1.31 21.36 12.24
N ASP A 61 -0.29 21.80 12.97
CA ASP A 61 -0.03 21.54 14.39
C ASP A 61 0.50 20.14 14.76
N VAL A 62 0.80 19.29 13.79
CA VAL A 62 1.43 17.99 13.99
C VAL A 62 2.89 18.04 13.53
N ASN A 63 3.82 17.62 14.40
CA ASN A 63 5.25 17.68 14.11
C ASN A 63 5.72 16.47 13.31
N VAL A 64 6.71 16.68 12.42
CA VAL A 64 7.55 15.63 11.87
C VAL A 64 8.63 15.31 12.89
N CYS A 65 8.54 14.14 13.53
CA CYS A 65 9.31 13.80 14.74
C CYS A 65 10.60 13.04 14.45
N GLY A 66 10.87 12.69 13.19
CA GLY A 66 12.06 11.93 12.80
C GLY A 66 11.89 11.21 11.48
N THR A 67 12.69 10.17 11.29
CA THR A 67 12.75 9.31 10.09
C THR A 67 12.03 7.99 10.31
N THR A 68 11.95 7.17 9.25
CA THR A 68 11.40 5.79 9.38
C THR A 68 12.21 4.91 10.34
N LYS A 69 13.47 5.24 10.63
CA LYS A 69 14.31 4.52 11.62
C LYS A 69 13.87 4.78 13.06
N ASP A 70 13.23 5.91 13.31
CA ASP A 70 12.83 6.34 14.65
C ASP A 70 11.43 5.81 15.03
N ILE A 71 10.74 5.10 14.11
CA ILE A 71 9.37 4.59 14.30
C ILE A 71 9.20 3.84 15.63
N PRO A 72 10.03 2.83 15.98
CA PRO A 72 9.82 2.07 17.21
C PRO A 72 9.82 2.95 18.46
N HIS A 73 10.78 3.88 18.53
CA HIS A 73 10.88 4.83 19.64
C HIS A 73 9.69 5.79 19.71
N ILE A 74 9.26 6.34 18.54
CA ILE A 74 8.13 7.29 18.47
C ILE A 74 6.82 6.58 18.86
N VAL A 75 6.62 5.35 18.39
CA VAL A 75 5.43 4.55 18.71
C VAL A 75 5.32 4.35 20.21
N GLN A 76 6.41 3.95 20.88
CA GLN A 76 6.44 3.75 22.31
C GLN A 76 6.24 5.07 23.07
N ALA A 77 7.01 6.11 22.72
CA ALA A 77 6.99 7.39 23.45
C ALA A 77 5.65 8.12 23.32
N LYS A 78 4.95 7.97 22.21
CA LYS A 78 3.68 8.66 21.93
C LYS A 78 2.45 7.76 22.06
N GLY A 79 2.58 6.49 22.42
CA GLY A 79 1.47 5.56 22.54
C GLY A 79 0.68 5.42 21.23
N ILE A 80 1.38 5.24 20.10
CA ILE A 80 0.78 5.07 18.77
C ILE A 80 0.10 3.70 18.69
N GLN A 81 -1.12 3.67 18.21
CA GLN A 81 -1.92 2.46 18.00
C GLN A 81 -1.99 2.05 16.54
N GLU A 82 -1.97 3.04 15.63
CA GLU A 82 -1.97 2.76 14.19
C GLU A 82 -0.89 3.57 13.46
N ILE A 83 -0.29 2.96 12.46
CA ILE A 83 0.70 3.55 11.57
C ILE A 83 0.09 3.57 10.17
N ILE A 84 0.08 4.73 9.51
CA ILE A 84 -0.47 4.86 8.16
C ILE A 84 0.64 5.27 7.20
N LEU A 85 0.89 4.42 6.17
CA LEU A 85 1.79 4.74 5.07
C LEU A 85 1.07 5.65 4.08
N ALA A 86 1.50 6.91 4.00
CA ALA A 86 0.98 7.93 3.09
C ALA A 86 2.02 8.33 2.04
N ILE A 87 2.67 7.34 1.42
CA ILE A 87 3.65 7.50 0.33
C ILE A 87 3.23 6.59 -0.82
N PRO A 88 2.34 7.04 -1.72
CA PRO A 88 1.77 6.22 -2.79
C PRO A 88 2.80 5.73 -3.82
N SER A 89 3.96 6.39 -3.90
CA SER A 89 5.03 6.08 -4.86
C SER A 89 6.00 4.99 -4.39
N LEU A 90 5.85 4.48 -3.15
CA LEU A 90 6.73 3.43 -2.63
C LEU A 90 6.59 2.13 -3.43
N SER A 91 7.74 1.55 -3.76
CA SER A 91 7.83 0.19 -4.28
C SER A 91 7.47 -0.84 -3.20
N LYS A 92 7.09 -2.06 -3.61
CA LYS A 92 6.84 -3.16 -2.68
C LYS A 92 8.05 -3.45 -1.76
N ARG A 93 9.27 -3.24 -2.26
CA ARG A 93 10.51 -3.41 -1.47
C ARG A 93 10.60 -2.38 -0.35
N GLU A 94 10.38 -1.11 -0.66
CA GLU A 94 10.42 -0.03 0.33
C GLU A 94 9.33 -0.19 1.39
N ILE A 95 8.12 -0.57 0.97
CA ILE A 95 7.02 -0.88 1.90
C ILE A 95 7.44 -2.01 2.85
N ARG A 96 8.09 -3.06 2.35
CA ARG A 96 8.60 -4.18 3.17
C ARG A 96 9.65 -3.72 4.18
N GLU A 97 10.58 -2.87 3.76
CA GLU A 97 11.61 -2.33 4.66
C GLU A 97 11.00 -1.50 5.80
N ILE A 98 10.00 -0.66 5.47
CA ILE A 98 9.27 0.12 6.48
C ILE A 98 8.46 -0.83 7.39
N TYR A 99 7.74 -1.79 6.82
CA TYR A 99 6.94 -2.76 7.57
C TYR A 99 7.80 -3.52 8.58
N THR A 100 9.01 -3.97 8.18
CA THR A 100 9.93 -4.68 9.08
C THR A 100 10.30 -3.83 10.30
N ARG A 101 10.41 -2.52 10.15
CA ARG A 101 10.66 -1.60 11.28
C ARG A 101 9.43 -1.42 12.17
N CYS A 102 8.25 -1.54 11.59
CA CYS A 102 6.99 -1.36 12.30
C CYS A 102 6.53 -2.61 13.07
N ILE A 103 6.90 -3.81 12.62
CA ILE A 103 6.37 -5.09 13.15
C ILE A 103 6.67 -5.29 14.65
N GLU A 104 7.76 -4.71 15.14
CA GLU A 104 8.13 -4.79 16.56
C GLU A 104 7.26 -3.90 17.45
N THR A 105 6.49 -2.98 16.85
CA THR A 105 5.77 -1.94 17.61
C THR A 105 4.40 -2.36 18.11
N LYS A 106 3.86 -3.49 17.66
CA LYS A 106 2.47 -3.94 17.91
C LYS A 106 1.38 -3.00 17.40
N ALA A 107 1.72 -1.90 16.71
CA ALA A 107 0.76 -1.01 16.08
C ALA A 107 0.21 -1.64 14.79
N THR A 108 -1.08 -1.43 14.51
CA THR A 108 -1.67 -1.84 13.23
C THR A 108 -1.12 -0.99 12.10
N ILE A 109 -0.72 -1.61 10.99
CA ILE A 109 -0.12 -0.92 9.85
C ILE A 109 -1.12 -0.86 8.71
N LYS A 110 -1.43 0.34 8.25
CA LYS A 110 -2.32 0.59 7.11
C LYS A 110 -1.61 1.34 5.99
N ILE A 111 -2.06 1.16 4.77
CA ILE A 111 -1.61 1.91 3.61
C ILE A 111 -2.74 2.77 3.06
N MET A 112 -2.42 4.01 2.73
CA MET A 112 -3.33 4.92 2.06
C MET A 112 -3.54 4.47 0.61
N PRO A 113 -4.78 4.51 0.08
CA PRO A 113 -5.05 4.30 -1.35
C PRO A 113 -4.25 5.25 -2.24
N LYS A 114 -4.07 4.89 -3.51
CA LYS A 114 -3.42 5.78 -4.48
C LYS A 114 -4.21 7.08 -4.62
N ILE A 115 -3.49 8.21 -4.68
CA ILE A 115 -4.11 9.54 -4.79
C ILE A 115 -5.02 9.63 -6.01
N GLU A 116 -4.63 9.02 -7.13
CA GLU A 116 -5.41 9.01 -8.38
C GLU A 116 -6.79 8.34 -8.19
N ASP A 117 -6.85 7.25 -7.42
CA ASP A 117 -8.10 6.55 -7.13
C ASP A 117 -8.99 7.36 -6.17
N VAL A 118 -8.38 8.10 -5.26
CA VAL A 118 -9.08 9.02 -4.36
C VAL A 118 -9.62 10.23 -5.15
N MET A 119 -8.82 10.83 -6.02
CA MET A 119 -9.22 12.00 -6.83
C MET A 119 -10.31 11.65 -7.84
N THR A 120 -10.31 10.44 -8.38
CA THR A 120 -11.38 9.97 -9.30
C THR A 120 -12.65 9.50 -8.57
N GLY A 121 -12.67 9.56 -7.25
CA GLY A 121 -13.82 9.15 -6.42
C GLY A 121 -14.06 7.63 -6.38
N LYS A 122 -13.14 6.83 -6.89
CA LYS A 122 -13.23 5.36 -6.82
C LYS A 122 -13.08 4.82 -5.40
N VAL A 123 -12.27 5.51 -4.59
CA VAL A 123 -11.93 5.10 -3.21
C VAL A 123 -11.90 6.35 -2.33
N SER A 124 -12.35 6.23 -1.08
CA SER A 124 -12.24 7.30 -0.09
C SER A 124 -10.85 7.29 0.56
N VAL A 125 -10.41 8.45 1.05
CA VAL A 125 -9.20 8.54 1.90
C VAL A 125 -9.31 7.64 3.14
N ASN A 126 -10.53 7.34 3.58
CA ASN A 126 -10.78 6.48 4.74
C ASN A 126 -10.76 4.99 4.41
N ASP A 127 -10.71 4.61 3.13
CA ASP A 127 -10.61 3.21 2.68
C ASP A 127 -9.15 2.70 2.76
N MET A 128 -8.52 2.93 3.92
CA MET A 128 -7.17 2.45 4.20
C MET A 128 -7.16 0.94 4.37
N GLN A 129 -6.24 0.27 3.69
CA GLN A 129 -6.08 -1.17 3.77
C GLN A 129 -5.03 -1.54 4.81
N GLU A 130 -5.35 -2.52 5.66
CA GLU A 130 -4.36 -3.10 6.56
C GLU A 130 -3.35 -3.92 5.76
N ILE A 131 -2.06 -3.66 6.00
CA ILE A 131 -0.98 -4.42 5.35
C ILE A 131 -0.73 -5.67 6.18
N LYS A 132 -0.89 -6.84 5.55
CA LYS A 132 -0.45 -8.12 6.11
C LYS A 132 0.90 -8.50 5.52
N ILE A 133 1.71 -9.20 6.32
CA ILE A 133 3.04 -9.62 5.88
C ILE A 133 2.97 -10.52 4.64
N GLU A 134 1.91 -11.30 4.50
CA GLU A 134 1.66 -12.17 3.36
C GLU A 134 1.56 -11.39 2.06
N ASP A 135 0.97 -10.19 2.09
CA ASP A 135 0.84 -9.31 0.92
C ASP A 135 2.20 -8.78 0.44
N LEU A 136 3.17 -8.71 1.35
CA LEU A 136 4.53 -8.23 1.09
C LEU A 136 5.50 -9.36 0.74
N LEU A 137 5.20 -10.60 1.11
CA LEU A 137 6.00 -11.79 0.81
C LEU A 137 5.76 -12.32 -0.62
N GLY A 138 4.79 -11.76 -1.34
CA GLY A 138 4.58 -12.06 -2.75
C GLY A 138 5.90 -11.89 -3.51
N ARG A 139 6.31 -12.92 -4.28
CA ARG A 139 7.47 -12.83 -5.18
C ARG A 139 7.38 -11.53 -5.97
N GLU A 140 8.47 -10.76 -6.00
CA GLU A 140 8.61 -9.66 -6.95
C GLU A 140 8.23 -10.20 -8.32
N GLU A 141 7.28 -9.57 -8.97
CA GLU A 141 6.97 -9.89 -10.37
C GLU A 141 8.27 -9.72 -11.15
N VAL A 142 8.82 -10.83 -11.61
CA VAL A 142 9.97 -10.81 -12.51
C VAL A 142 9.49 -10.07 -13.75
N LYS A 143 10.01 -8.85 -13.97
CA LYS A 143 9.78 -8.14 -15.23
C LYS A 143 10.45 -8.95 -16.33
N LEU A 144 9.65 -9.76 -17.02
CA LEU A 144 10.12 -10.55 -18.15
C LEU A 144 10.52 -9.59 -19.28
N ASP A 145 11.70 -9.76 -19.80
CA ASP A 145 12.11 -9.09 -21.04
C ASP A 145 11.30 -9.66 -22.22
N MET A 146 10.24 -8.96 -22.56
CA MET A 146 9.29 -9.36 -23.61
C MET A 146 9.98 -9.48 -24.98
N MET A 147 11.05 -8.68 -25.24
CA MET A 147 11.83 -8.80 -26.49
C MET A 147 12.65 -10.08 -26.50
N ALA A 148 13.33 -10.39 -25.41
CA ALA A 148 14.08 -11.64 -25.30
C ALA A 148 13.16 -12.86 -25.38
N LEU A 149 11.98 -12.82 -24.78
CA LEU A 149 10.97 -13.87 -24.88
C LEU A 149 10.46 -14.01 -26.32
N SER A 150 10.13 -12.92 -27.00
CA SER A 150 9.67 -12.95 -28.39
C SER A 150 10.73 -13.61 -29.28
N ASN A 151 12.00 -13.22 -29.17
CA ASN A 151 13.09 -13.79 -29.96
C ASN A 151 13.30 -15.30 -29.73
N ASN A 152 13.02 -15.77 -28.52
CA ASN A 152 13.19 -17.17 -28.15
C ASN A 152 11.97 -18.05 -28.46
N LEU A 153 10.78 -17.48 -28.61
CA LEU A 153 9.54 -18.26 -28.78
C LEU A 153 8.95 -18.15 -30.17
N THR A 154 9.14 -17.03 -30.87
CA THR A 154 8.56 -16.80 -32.21
C THR A 154 9.17 -17.79 -33.23
N ASN A 155 8.32 -18.40 -34.05
CA ASN A 155 8.68 -19.37 -35.06
C ASN A 155 9.44 -20.61 -34.53
N LYS A 156 9.29 -20.95 -33.27
CA LYS A 156 9.87 -22.14 -32.63
C LYS A 156 8.83 -23.23 -32.43
N ILE A 157 9.30 -24.49 -32.38
CA ILE A 157 8.46 -25.60 -31.94
C ILE A 157 8.66 -25.72 -30.44
N ILE A 158 7.55 -25.61 -29.70
CA ILE A 158 7.55 -25.54 -28.24
C ILE A 158 6.71 -26.69 -27.68
N LEU A 159 7.29 -27.42 -26.75
CA LEU A 159 6.61 -28.49 -26.01
C LEU A 159 6.31 -27.99 -24.60
N VAL A 160 5.03 -28.02 -24.19
CA VAL A 160 4.62 -27.74 -22.82
C VAL A 160 4.12 -29.01 -22.16
N THR A 161 4.83 -29.47 -21.11
CA THR A 161 4.44 -30.61 -20.31
C THR A 161 3.56 -30.14 -19.16
N GLY A 162 2.58 -30.97 -18.72
CA GLY A 162 1.61 -30.59 -17.70
C GLY A 162 0.58 -29.57 -18.20
N ALA A 163 0.35 -29.50 -19.51
CA ALA A 163 -0.53 -28.52 -20.16
C ALA A 163 -2.00 -28.59 -19.71
N GLY A 164 -2.45 -29.73 -19.17
CA GLY A 164 -3.81 -29.91 -18.63
C GLY A 164 -4.01 -29.30 -17.23
N GLY A 165 -2.95 -28.95 -16.49
CA GLY A 165 -3.04 -28.34 -15.19
C GLY A 165 -3.23 -26.81 -15.23
N SER A 166 -3.58 -26.21 -14.10
CA SER A 166 -3.83 -24.76 -13.98
C SER A 166 -2.65 -23.89 -14.42
N ILE A 167 -1.41 -24.29 -14.06
CA ILE A 167 -0.20 -23.56 -14.44
C ILE A 167 0.15 -23.82 -15.90
N GLY A 168 0.11 -25.09 -16.35
CA GLY A 168 0.49 -25.45 -17.71
C GLY A 168 -0.45 -24.85 -18.77
N SER A 169 -1.75 -24.81 -18.52
CA SER A 169 -2.73 -24.18 -19.41
C SER A 169 -2.50 -22.67 -19.55
N GLU A 170 -2.16 -21.99 -18.46
CA GLU A 170 -1.83 -20.57 -18.50
C GLU A 170 -0.54 -20.29 -19.26
N ILE A 171 0.50 -21.12 -19.07
CA ILE A 171 1.75 -21.04 -19.86
C ILE A 171 1.44 -21.22 -21.35
N CYS A 172 0.62 -22.19 -21.73
CA CYS A 172 0.24 -22.42 -23.13
C CYS A 172 -0.44 -21.17 -23.73
N ARG A 173 -1.35 -20.53 -22.98
CA ARG A 173 -2.06 -19.34 -23.41
C ARG A 173 -1.12 -18.14 -23.60
N GLN A 174 -0.15 -17.97 -22.72
CA GLN A 174 0.85 -16.90 -22.83
C GLN A 174 1.85 -17.16 -23.96
N VAL A 175 2.35 -18.39 -24.11
CA VAL A 175 3.28 -18.77 -25.19
C VAL A 175 2.64 -18.60 -26.56
N ALA A 176 1.36 -18.91 -26.72
CA ALA A 176 0.63 -18.76 -27.98
C ALA A 176 0.64 -17.31 -28.51
N GLN A 177 0.72 -16.30 -27.64
CA GLN A 177 0.78 -14.89 -28.03
C GLN A 177 2.06 -14.53 -28.80
N PHE A 178 3.14 -15.30 -28.63
CA PHE A 178 4.42 -15.09 -29.31
C PHE A 178 4.49 -15.76 -30.70
N GLN A 179 3.39 -16.30 -31.21
CA GLN A 179 3.28 -16.92 -32.52
C GLN A 179 4.36 -18.00 -32.78
N PRO A 180 4.43 -19.04 -31.93
CA PRO A 180 5.32 -20.17 -32.19
C PRO A 180 4.94 -20.87 -33.50
N GLN A 181 5.91 -21.51 -34.18
CA GLN A 181 5.62 -22.30 -35.35
C GLN A 181 4.69 -23.47 -35.04
N GLN A 182 4.90 -24.11 -33.87
CA GLN A 182 4.07 -25.18 -33.35
C GLN A 182 4.11 -25.21 -31.83
N LEU A 183 2.95 -25.41 -31.20
CA LEU A 183 2.81 -25.59 -29.76
C LEU A 183 2.28 -27.01 -29.50
N ILE A 184 3.13 -27.87 -28.91
CA ILE A 184 2.79 -29.23 -28.56
C ILE A 184 2.43 -29.29 -27.08
N LEU A 185 1.23 -29.77 -26.78
CA LEU A 185 0.68 -29.82 -25.41
C LEU A 185 0.71 -31.28 -24.94
N LEU A 186 1.48 -31.56 -23.87
CA LEU A 186 1.51 -32.85 -23.20
C LEU A 186 0.86 -32.67 -21.80
N GLY A 187 -0.34 -33.23 -21.63
CA GLY A 187 -1.05 -33.26 -20.36
C GLY A 187 -1.40 -34.65 -19.93
N HIS A 188 -1.47 -34.89 -18.62
CA HIS A 188 -2.10 -36.10 -18.08
C HIS A 188 -3.58 -35.77 -17.96
N GLY A 189 -4.42 -36.41 -18.77
CA GLY A 189 -5.86 -36.30 -18.62
C GLY A 189 -6.28 -37.08 -17.37
N GLU A 190 -6.84 -36.39 -16.39
CA GLU A 190 -7.67 -37.05 -15.41
C GLU A 190 -9.02 -37.35 -16.09
N ASN A 191 -9.35 -38.65 -16.23
CA ASN A 191 -10.64 -39.12 -16.65
C ASN A 191 -11.63 -38.95 -15.49
#